data_16dfa08bd84b5b60436bf9d7055fd66e
#
_entry.id   16dfa08bd84b5b60436bf9d7055fd66e
#
_cell.length_a   1.000
_cell.length_b   1.000
_cell.length_c   1.000
_cell.angle_alpha   90.00
_cell.angle_beta   90.00
_cell.angle_gamma   90.00
#
_symmetry.space_group_name_H-M   'P 1'
#
loop_
_entity.id
_entity.type
_entity.pdbx_description
1 polymer ?
#
loop_
_entity_poly.entity_id
_entity_poly.type
_entity_poly.pdbx_seq_one_letter_code
_entity_poly.pdbx_strand_id
1 'polypeptide(L)'
;MSDSRYQIDVSVVTRYLPEQSEPEQNRFAFAYTVTVSNNGELPAKLLTRHWVITDGDGRVQEVRGAGVVGQQPLIAAGASHTYSSGTVMATQVGFMQGSYQMLAEDGKRFDALIAPFRLAVPGSLH
;
A
#
# COMPACT_ATOMS: atom_id res chain seq x y z
N MET A 1 -9.58 -19.05 -9.41
CA MET A 1 -8.63 -19.13 -10.54
C MET A 1 -8.30 -17.74 -11.03
N SER A 2 -7.02 -17.41 -11.16
CA SER A 2 -6.62 -16.09 -11.62
C SER A 2 -6.63 -16.03 -13.15
N ASP A 3 -6.95 -14.86 -13.68
CA ASP A 3 -6.87 -14.61 -15.10
C ASP A 3 -5.46 -14.10 -15.39
N SER A 4 -4.69 -14.78 -16.20
CA SER A 4 -3.30 -14.46 -16.49
C SER A 4 -3.11 -13.09 -17.17
N ARG A 5 -4.17 -12.52 -17.74
CA ARG A 5 -4.09 -11.18 -18.32
C ARG A 5 -3.95 -10.09 -17.27
N TYR A 6 -4.43 -10.34 -16.04
CA TYR A 6 -4.57 -9.35 -14.97
C TYR A 6 -3.90 -9.84 -13.70
N GLN A 7 -2.57 -9.87 -13.70
CA GLN A 7 -1.77 -10.35 -12.57
C GLN A 7 -0.91 -9.21 -12.03
N ILE A 8 -1.32 -8.66 -10.91
CA ILE A 8 -0.56 -7.59 -10.23
C ILE A 8 -0.13 -8.13 -8.87
N ASP A 9 1.17 -8.07 -8.61
CA ASP A 9 1.74 -8.43 -7.31
C ASP A 9 2.19 -7.17 -6.60
N VAL A 10 1.88 -7.06 -5.32
CA VAL A 10 2.22 -5.90 -4.51
C VAL A 10 3.10 -6.35 -3.37
N SER A 11 4.27 -5.75 -3.25
CA SER A 11 5.17 -5.98 -2.12
C SER A 11 5.42 -4.66 -1.39
N VAL A 12 5.61 -4.74 -0.06
CA VAL A 12 5.76 -3.56 0.78
C VAL A 12 6.92 -3.76 1.74
N VAL A 13 7.76 -2.73 1.86
CA VAL A 13 8.82 -2.65 2.86
C VAL A 13 8.50 -1.47 3.76
N THR A 14 8.56 -1.67 5.07
CA THR A 14 8.20 -0.64 6.05
C THR A 14 9.43 -0.19 6.84
N ARG A 15 9.36 1.05 7.34
CA ARG A 15 10.40 1.60 8.19
C ARG A 15 9.79 2.54 9.22
N TYR A 16 10.16 2.36 10.49
CA TYR A 16 9.82 3.31 11.54
C TYR A 16 10.66 4.59 11.40
N LEU A 17 10.02 5.75 11.62
CA LEU A 17 10.67 7.05 11.49
C LEU A 17 10.75 7.71 12.87
N PRO A 18 11.79 7.39 13.68
CA PRO A 18 11.89 7.97 15.02
C PRO A 18 12.02 9.49 14.98
N GLU A 19 12.70 10.04 13.98
CA GLU A 19 12.90 11.49 13.86
C GLU A 19 11.62 12.27 13.55
N GLN A 20 10.57 11.57 13.12
CA GLN A 20 9.27 12.18 12.81
C GLN A 20 8.19 11.72 13.80
N SER A 21 8.57 10.98 14.81
CA SER A 21 7.65 10.45 15.80
C SER A 21 7.71 11.28 17.08
N GLU A 22 6.59 11.24 17.83
CA GLU A 22 6.48 11.86 19.14
C GLU A 22 5.83 10.86 20.09
N PRO A 23 6.61 9.86 20.57
CA PRO A 23 6.05 8.75 21.39
C PRO A 23 5.32 9.23 22.64
N GLU A 24 5.79 10.32 23.26
CA GLU A 24 5.16 10.89 24.46
C GLU A 24 3.75 11.40 24.18
N GLN A 25 3.45 11.67 22.91
CA GLN A 25 2.13 12.12 22.48
C GLN A 25 1.39 11.02 21.72
N ASN A 26 1.88 9.77 21.80
CA ASN A 26 1.31 8.64 21.08
C ASN A 26 1.24 8.88 19.57
N ARG A 27 2.36 9.36 19.01
CA ARG A 27 2.47 9.62 17.57
C ARG A 27 3.66 8.84 17.04
N PHE A 28 3.37 7.81 16.26
CA PHE A 28 4.37 6.91 15.71
C PHE A 28 4.31 6.97 14.18
N ALA A 29 5.37 7.51 13.58
CA ALA A 29 5.45 7.73 12.15
C ALA A 29 6.18 6.59 11.46
N PHE A 30 5.64 6.13 10.33
CA PHE A 30 6.20 5.05 9.53
C PHE A 30 6.25 5.46 8.07
N ALA A 31 7.29 5.02 7.39
CA ALA A 31 7.35 5.04 5.94
C ALA A 31 7.06 3.64 5.40
N TYR A 32 6.46 3.57 4.23
CA TYR A 32 6.33 2.31 3.52
C TYR A 32 6.64 2.52 2.06
N THR A 33 7.38 1.56 1.50
CA THR A 33 7.75 1.56 0.09
C THR A 33 7.03 0.40 -0.59
N VAL A 34 6.26 0.73 -1.60
CA VAL A 34 5.41 -0.24 -2.29
C VAL A 34 5.96 -0.46 -3.70
N THR A 35 6.08 -1.71 -4.08
CA THR A 35 6.41 -2.10 -5.45
C THR A 35 5.20 -2.82 -6.04
N VAL A 36 4.67 -2.25 -7.11
CA VAL A 36 3.52 -2.79 -7.85
C VAL A 36 4.09 -3.41 -9.12
N SER A 37 4.03 -4.73 -9.22
CA SER A 37 4.63 -5.48 -10.33
C SER A 37 3.54 -6.05 -11.22
N ASN A 38 3.59 -5.71 -12.51
CA ASN A 38 2.63 -6.22 -13.46
C ASN A 38 3.16 -7.52 -14.08
N ASN A 39 2.70 -8.64 -13.55
CA ASN A 39 3.04 -9.98 -14.05
C ASN A 39 1.97 -10.52 -14.98
N GLY A 40 1.04 -9.67 -15.40
CA GLY A 40 0.02 -10.02 -16.38
C GLY A 40 0.51 -9.87 -17.80
N GLU A 41 -0.40 -10.11 -18.72
CA GLU A 41 -0.11 -10.08 -20.16
C GLU A 41 -0.38 -8.72 -20.78
N LEU A 42 -1.12 -7.84 -20.10
CA LEU A 42 -1.54 -6.55 -20.63
C LEU A 42 -1.00 -5.41 -19.77
N PRO A 43 -0.66 -4.27 -20.36
CA PRO A 43 -0.42 -3.07 -19.58
C PRO A 43 -1.63 -2.70 -18.75
N ALA A 44 -1.41 -2.13 -17.58
CA ALA A 44 -2.48 -1.72 -16.69
C ALA A 44 -2.12 -0.39 -16.02
N LYS A 45 -3.12 0.48 -15.91
CA LYS A 45 -2.98 1.78 -15.28
C LYS A 45 -3.54 1.71 -13.87
N LEU A 46 -2.77 2.22 -12.90
CA LEU A 46 -3.23 2.34 -11.53
C LEU A 46 -4.06 3.62 -11.41
N LEU A 47 -5.36 3.47 -11.19
CA LEU A 47 -6.28 4.61 -11.17
C LEU A 47 -6.45 5.19 -9.77
N THR A 48 -6.77 4.34 -8.79
CA THR A 48 -7.11 4.77 -7.43
C THR A 48 -6.52 3.80 -6.43
N ARG A 49 -6.47 4.26 -5.17
CA ARG A 49 -6.03 3.45 -4.05
C ARG A 49 -7.08 3.44 -2.95
N HIS A 50 -7.11 2.35 -2.20
CA HIS A 50 -7.93 2.22 -1.01
C HIS A 50 -7.08 1.55 0.08
N TRP A 51 -6.90 2.25 1.19
CA TRP A 51 -6.17 1.75 2.35
C TRP A 51 -7.09 1.57 3.53
N VAL A 52 -6.88 0.51 4.28
CA VAL A 52 -7.50 0.27 5.59
C VAL A 52 -6.37 0.16 6.59
N ILE A 53 -6.31 1.08 7.53
CA ILE A 53 -5.25 1.17 8.53
C ILE A 53 -5.84 0.82 9.87
N THR A 54 -5.31 -0.21 10.53
CA THR A 54 -5.79 -0.65 11.84
C THR A 54 -4.66 -0.47 12.86
N ASP A 55 -4.91 0.30 13.92
CA ASP A 55 -3.90 0.48 14.96
C ASP A 55 -3.99 -0.63 16.02
N GLY A 56 -3.08 -0.59 16.99
CA GLY A 56 -2.99 -1.62 18.01
C GLY A 56 -4.18 -1.67 18.96
N ASP A 57 -4.99 -0.62 19.00
CA ASP A 57 -6.20 -0.57 19.81
C ASP A 57 -7.44 -0.98 19.02
N GLY A 58 -7.26 -1.38 17.76
CA GLY A 58 -8.36 -1.82 16.92
C GLY A 58 -9.11 -0.69 16.22
N ARG A 59 -8.61 0.55 16.30
CA ARG A 59 -9.20 1.67 15.55
C ARG A 59 -8.89 1.51 14.08
N VAL A 60 -9.89 1.75 13.24
CA VAL A 60 -9.77 1.58 11.79
C VAL A 60 -9.95 2.93 11.11
N GLN A 61 -9.03 3.23 10.20
CA GLN A 61 -9.10 4.42 9.35
C GLN A 61 -9.05 3.96 7.90
N GLU A 62 -9.93 4.51 7.07
CA GLU A 62 -9.90 4.23 5.63
C GLU A 62 -9.48 5.47 4.87
N VAL A 63 -8.65 5.26 3.84
CA VAL A 63 -8.17 6.32 2.97
C VAL A 63 -8.42 5.90 1.53
N ARG A 64 -9.11 6.75 0.77
CA ARG A 64 -9.33 6.55 -0.67
C ARG A 64 -8.81 7.76 -1.42
N GLY A 65 -8.22 7.52 -2.58
CA GLY A 65 -7.72 8.62 -3.39
C GLY A 65 -7.30 8.20 -4.77
N ALA A 66 -7.07 9.20 -5.62
CA ALA A 66 -6.61 8.95 -6.98
C ALA A 66 -5.11 8.71 -7.00
N GLY A 67 -4.70 7.67 -7.71
CA GLY A 67 -3.28 7.40 -7.96
C GLY A 67 -2.46 7.11 -6.72
N VAL A 68 -1.15 7.24 -6.89
CA VAL A 68 -0.17 7.09 -5.82
C VAL A 68 0.85 8.21 -5.94
N VAL A 69 1.01 8.99 -4.86
CA VAL A 69 1.94 10.13 -4.80
C VAL A 69 1.81 11.03 -6.03
N GLY A 70 0.56 11.40 -6.37
CA GLY A 70 0.27 12.32 -7.47
C GLY A 70 0.36 11.74 -8.85
N GLN A 71 0.52 10.42 -9.00
CA GLN A 71 0.67 9.75 -10.29
C GLN A 71 -0.35 8.64 -10.46
N GLN A 72 -0.77 8.45 -11.72
CA GLN A 72 -1.55 7.28 -12.13
C GLN A 72 -0.71 6.51 -13.14
N PRO A 73 0.27 5.71 -12.66
CA PRO A 73 1.23 5.11 -13.57
C PRO A 73 0.61 4.04 -14.45
N LEU A 74 1.02 4.05 -15.72
CA LEU A 74 0.74 2.96 -16.65
C LEU A 74 1.91 1.97 -16.51
N ILE A 75 1.61 0.76 -16.09
CA ILE A 75 2.62 -0.26 -15.82
C ILE A 75 2.56 -1.29 -16.94
N ALA A 76 3.60 -1.34 -17.77
CA ALA A 76 3.68 -2.29 -18.86
C ALA A 76 3.75 -3.73 -18.32
N ALA A 77 3.32 -4.69 -19.13
CA ALA A 77 3.49 -6.10 -18.78
C ALA A 77 4.97 -6.39 -18.52
N GLY A 78 5.27 -7.02 -17.39
CA GLY A 78 6.65 -7.31 -16.99
C GLY A 78 7.36 -6.18 -16.27
N ALA A 79 6.74 -5.00 -16.15
CA ALA A 79 7.34 -3.84 -15.48
C ALA A 79 6.81 -3.67 -14.07
N SER A 80 7.46 -2.77 -13.33
CA SER A 80 7.07 -2.44 -11.95
C SER A 80 7.07 -0.94 -11.75
N HIS A 81 6.26 -0.49 -10.79
CA HIS A 81 6.27 0.89 -10.32
C HIS A 81 6.49 0.87 -8.81
N THR A 82 7.46 1.65 -8.34
CA THR A 82 7.79 1.73 -6.91
C THR A 82 7.56 3.16 -6.41
N TYR A 83 6.94 3.28 -5.25
CA TYR A 83 6.76 4.57 -4.61
C TYR A 83 6.83 4.42 -3.10
N SER A 84 7.08 5.54 -2.42
CA SER A 84 7.11 5.58 -0.95
C SER A 84 6.11 6.60 -0.45
N SER A 85 5.52 6.29 0.69
CA SER A 85 4.60 7.18 1.38
C SER A 85 4.75 6.96 2.88
N GLY A 86 3.91 7.61 3.67
CA GLY A 86 3.99 7.48 5.12
C GLY A 86 2.64 7.52 5.78
N THR A 87 2.63 7.11 7.04
CA THR A 87 1.45 7.18 7.89
C THR A 87 1.88 7.43 9.33
N VAL A 88 0.96 7.97 10.13
CA VAL A 88 1.16 8.16 11.57
C VAL A 88 0.06 7.42 12.30
N MET A 89 0.46 6.62 13.29
CA MET A 89 -0.48 5.88 14.13
C MET A 89 -0.37 6.34 15.58
N ALA A 90 -1.44 6.10 16.33
CA ALA A 90 -1.47 6.40 17.76
C ALA A 90 -0.87 5.28 18.63
N THR A 91 -0.47 4.16 18.04
CA THR A 91 0.06 2.99 18.74
C THR A 91 1.37 2.55 18.12
N GLN A 92 2.16 1.77 18.86
CA GLN A 92 3.47 1.30 18.41
C GLN A 92 3.38 0.21 17.35
N VAL A 93 2.27 -0.48 17.27
CA VAL A 93 2.06 -1.60 16.34
C VAL A 93 0.69 -1.45 15.69
N GLY A 94 0.63 -1.73 14.42
CA GLY A 94 -0.63 -1.77 13.67
C GLY A 94 -0.39 -2.46 12.36
N PHE A 95 -1.38 -2.41 11.48
CA PHE A 95 -1.20 -2.98 10.15
C PHE A 95 -2.03 -2.21 9.12
N MET A 96 -1.62 -2.36 7.87
CA MET A 96 -2.31 -1.78 6.73
C MET A 96 -2.63 -2.88 5.73
N GLN A 97 -3.73 -2.71 5.02
CA GLN A 97 -4.12 -3.55 3.90
C GLN A 97 -4.98 -2.72 2.96
N GLY A 98 -5.23 -3.22 1.78
CA GLY A 98 -6.07 -2.47 0.86
C GLY A 98 -6.06 -3.01 -0.55
N SER A 99 -6.24 -2.11 -1.49
CA SER A 99 -6.28 -2.47 -2.91
C SER A 99 -5.98 -1.26 -3.78
N TYR A 100 -5.53 -1.55 -4.99
CA TYR A 100 -5.50 -0.58 -6.08
C TYR A 100 -6.56 -0.94 -7.10
N GLN A 101 -7.22 0.07 -7.64
CA GLN A 101 -8.17 -0.12 -8.72
C GLN A 101 -7.43 0.12 -10.02
N MET A 102 -7.35 -0.91 -10.85
CA MET A 102 -6.54 -0.94 -12.07
C MET A 102 -7.43 -0.92 -13.31
N LEU A 103 -6.89 -0.39 -14.40
CA LEU A 103 -7.54 -0.42 -15.72
C LEU A 103 -6.58 -1.04 -16.71
N ALA A 104 -6.91 -2.22 -17.20
CA ALA A 104 -6.10 -2.91 -18.21
C ALA A 104 -6.30 -2.27 -19.58
N GLU A 105 -5.34 -2.51 -20.48
CA GLU A 105 -5.36 -1.96 -21.83
C GLU A 105 -6.62 -2.35 -22.61
N ASP A 106 -7.21 -3.50 -22.34
CA ASP A 106 -8.44 -3.97 -23.00
C ASP A 106 -9.70 -3.33 -22.40
N GLY A 107 -9.57 -2.39 -21.46
CA GLY A 107 -10.70 -1.72 -20.85
C GLY A 107 -11.25 -2.41 -19.60
N LYS A 108 -10.72 -3.55 -19.22
CA LYS A 108 -11.16 -4.27 -18.02
C LYS A 108 -10.67 -3.56 -16.77
N ARG A 109 -11.60 -3.27 -15.85
CA ARG A 109 -11.26 -2.79 -14.51
C ARG A 109 -11.16 -3.97 -13.56
N PHE A 110 -10.16 -3.93 -12.70
CA PHE A 110 -9.95 -5.00 -11.71
C PHE A 110 -9.20 -4.43 -10.50
N ASP A 111 -9.32 -5.13 -9.37
CA ASP A 111 -8.62 -4.76 -8.16
C ASP A 111 -7.32 -5.56 -8.02
N ALA A 112 -6.26 -4.86 -7.61
CA ALA A 112 -5.01 -5.48 -7.20
C ALA A 112 -4.97 -5.43 -5.67
N LEU A 113 -5.01 -6.60 -5.04
CA LEU A 113 -5.08 -6.66 -3.58
C LEU A 113 -3.71 -6.41 -2.95
N ILE A 114 -3.73 -5.69 -1.84
CA ILE A 114 -2.55 -5.46 -1.01
C ILE A 114 -2.76 -6.27 0.26
N ALA A 115 -2.00 -7.37 0.40
CA ALA A 115 -2.10 -8.21 1.58
C ALA A 115 -1.72 -7.41 2.84
N PRO A 116 -2.28 -7.75 4.00
CA PRO A 116 -1.93 -7.05 5.23
C PRO A 116 -0.43 -7.06 5.49
N PHE A 117 0.10 -5.91 5.89
CA PHE A 117 1.49 -5.81 6.33
C PHE A 117 1.54 -5.02 7.64
N ARG A 118 2.55 -5.34 8.43
CA ARG A 118 2.67 -4.83 9.78
C ARG A 118 3.51 -3.57 9.83
N LEU A 119 3.11 -2.65 10.69
CA LEU A 119 3.90 -1.48 11.07
C LEU A 119 4.22 -1.64 12.55
N ALA A 120 5.50 -1.65 12.91
CA ALA A 120 5.90 -1.85 14.29
C ALA A 120 7.14 -1.06 14.62
N VAL A 121 7.12 -0.39 15.77
CA VAL A 121 8.32 0.22 16.34
C VAL A 121 9.29 -0.90 16.69
N PRO A 122 10.59 -0.81 16.31
CA PRO A 122 11.56 -1.86 16.65
C PRO A 122 11.58 -2.12 18.14
N GLY A 123 11.56 -3.40 18.52
CA GLY A 123 11.56 -3.81 19.92
C GLY A 123 10.21 -3.76 20.61
N SER A 124 9.14 -3.31 19.93
CA SER A 124 7.81 -3.33 20.54
C SER A 124 7.30 -4.76 20.65
N LEU A 125 6.56 -5.02 21.71
CA LEU A 125 5.96 -6.32 21.93
C LEU A 125 4.69 -6.48 21.13
N HIS A 126 4.37 -7.70 20.85
CA HIS A 126 3.27 -8.04 19.97
C HIS A 126 2.75 -9.44 20.23
#